data_169559641d51ae20037f29b404887d71
#
_entry.id   169559641d51ae20037f29b404887d71
#
_cell.length_a   1.000
_cell.length_b   1.000
_cell.length_c   1.000
_cell.angle_alpha   90.00
_cell.angle_beta   90.00
_cell.angle_gamma   90.00
#
_symmetry.space_group_name_H-M   'P 1'
#
loop_
_entity.id
_entity.type
_entity.pdbx_description
1 polymer ?
#
loop_
_entity_poly.entity_id
_entity_poly.type
_entity_poly.pdbx_seq_one_letter_code
_entity_poly.pdbx_strand_id
1 'polypeptide(L)'
;PYSIEHPDEDCEINLAGLINVLENCRKYKVKTVLFASSAAVYGNNENVPLHEDLALMPMSFYGITKMTSEHYLRVYHELYGINTVVFRFANVYGERQGEGGEGGVVSIFCKLLAAGKAVTVYGNGEQTRDFVYAGDVAAAIKAGLAAMGYQTINVSTEHETSVNQLLGAFAEVAADKLEVRYAETRQGDIFRSALSNARLKEILAVTPQMQLKEGIQKTYHDYVKRGK
;
A
#
# COMPACT_ATOMS: atom_id res chain seq x y z
N PRO A 1 4.74 -6.69 10.43
CA PRO A 1 5.21 -7.57 11.52
C PRO A 1 6.37 -8.45 11.07
N TYR A 2 6.27 -9.11 9.88
CA TYR A 2 7.29 -10.05 9.41
C TYR A 2 8.70 -9.44 9.33
N SER A 3 8.84 -8.24 8.76
CA SER A 3 10.15 -7.57 8.65
C SER A 3 10.78 -7.22 10.02
N ILE A 4 9.97 -7.11 11.08
CA ILE A 4 10.48 -6.85 12.44
C ILE A 4 11.05 -8.14 13.04
N GLU A 5 10.44 -9.27 12.76
CA GLU A 5 10.85 -10.58 13.25
C GLU A 5 12.00 -11.17 12.42
N HIS A 6 12.06 -10.84 11.11
CA HIS A 6 13.01 -11.36 10.12
C HIS A 6 13.62 -10.24 9.26
N PRO A 7 14.41 -9.31 9.84
CA PRO A 7 14.95 -8.16 9.11
C PRO A 7 15.98 -8.52 8.05
N ASP A 8 16.73 -9.59 8.24
CA ASP A 8 17.70 -10.14 7.31
C ASP A 8 17.00 -10.70 6.05
N GLU A 9 15.95 -11.49 6.21
CA GLU A 9 15.16 -12.03 5.12
C GLU A 9 14.43 -10.93 4.34
N ASP A 10 13.87 -9.92 5.04
CA ASP A 10 13.27 -8.75 4.41
C ASP A 10 14.29 -8.00 3.52
N CYS A 11 15.51 -7.83 4.01
CA CYS A 11 16.60 -7.19 3.25
C CYS A 11 17.02 -8.04 2.04
N GLU A 12 17.17 -9.34 2.20
CA GLU A 12 17.56 -10.24 1.13
C GLU A 12 16.52 -10.26 0.01
N ILE A 13 15.24 -10.40 0.34
CA ILE A 13 14.16 -10.44 -0.64
C ILE A 13 13.96 -9.07 -1.30
N ASN A 14 13.79 -8.01 -0.51
CA ASN A 14 13.38 -6.71 -1.03
C ASN A 14 14.52 -5.90 -1.63
N LEU A 15 15.75 -5.98 -1.09
CA LEU A 15 16.87 -5.17 -1.58
C LEU A 15 17.83 -5.98 -2.45
N ALA A 16 18.36 -7.12 -1.98
CA ALA A 16 19.25 -7.93 -2.79
C ALA A 16 18.52 -8.51 -4.03
N GLY A 17 17.26 -8.93 -3.85
CA GLY A 17 16.40 -9.35 -4.94
C GLY A 17 16.17 -8.23 -5.97
N LEU A 18 15.94 -6.99 -5.54
CA LEU A 18 15.84 -5.85 -6.46
C LEU A 18 17.14 -5.63 -7.25
N ILE A 19 18.30 -5.66 -6.58
CA ILE A 19 19.60 -5.49 -7.26
C ILE A 19 19.78 -6.55 -8.35
N ASN A 20 19.44 -7.81 -8.07
CA ASN A 20 19.47 -8.88 -9.06
C ASN A 20 18.58 -8.57 -10.28
N VAL A 21 17.37 -8.05 -10.05
CA VAL A 21 16.47 -7.63 -11.13
C VAL A 21 17.08 -6.49 -11.93
N LEU A 22 17.61 -5.44 -11.27
CA LEU A 22 18.19 -4.27 -11.92
C LEU A 22 19.44 -4.61 -12.75
N GLU A 23 20.32 -5.51 -12.27
CA GLU A 23 21.47 -6.00 -13.03
C GLU A 23 21.03 -6.77 -14.29
N ASN A 24 19.96 -7.56 -14.21
CA ASN A 24 19.39 -8.19 -15.39
C ASN A 24 18.73 -7.15 -16.32
N CYS A 25 18.04 -6.16 -15.80
CA CYS A 25 17.49 -5.04 -16.59
C CYS A 25 18.60 -4.33 -17.37
N ARG A 26 19.73 -4.03 -16.71
CA ARG A 26 20.91 -3.43 -17.33
C ARG A 26 21.50 -4.34 -18.42
N LYS A 27 21.71 -5.61 -18.11
CA LYS A 27 22.29 -6.62 -19.03
C LYS A 27 21.46 -6.80 -20.29
N TYR A 28 20.14 -6.89 -20.15
CA TYR A 28 19.20 -7.12 -21.26
C TYR A 28 18.61 -5.85 -21.84
N LYS A 29 19.12 -4.67 -21.46
CA LYS A 29 18.70 -3.36 -21.98
C LYS A 29 17.19 -3.11 -21.83
N VAL A 30 16.64 -3.49 -20.69
CA VAL A 30 15.26 -3.16 -20.34
C VAL A 30 15.13 -1.65 -20.25
N LYS A 31 14.11 -1.08 -20.89
CA LYS A 31 13.95 0.38 -21.01
C LYS A 31 13.26 1.02 -19.81
N THR A 32 12.36 0.28 -19.16
CA THR A 32 11.51 0.83 -18.09
C THR A 32 11.35 -0.16 -16.96
N VAL A 33 11.51 0.31 -15.72
CA VAL A 33 11.24 -0.43 -14.49
C VAL A 33 10.15 0.30 -13.71
N LEU A 34 9.11 -0.42 -13.33
CA LEU A 34 8.05 0.06 -12.43
C LEU A 34 8.22 -0.61 -11.08
N PHE A 35 8.32 0.17 -10.02
CA PHE A 35 8.62 -0.33 -8.68
C PHE A 35 7.51 -0.04 -7.68
N ALA A 36 7.05 -1.08 -6.99
CA ALA A 36 6.10 -0.98 -5.90
C ALA A 36 6.83 -0.57 -4.61
N SER A 37 6.83 0.72 -4.31
CA SER A 37 7.21 1.28 -3.02
C SER A 37 5.97 1.41 -2.12
N SER A 38 6.08 2.10 -0.99
CA SER A 38 5.06 2.12 0.05
C SER A 38 5.01 3.45 0.78
N ALA A 39 3.84 3.82 1.30
CA ALA A 39 3.69 4.90 2.28
C ALA A 39 4.57 4.72 3.53
N ALA A 40 5.00 3.49 3.84
CA ALA A 40 5.88 3.19 4.97
C ALA A 40 7.23 3.94 4.92
N VAL A 41 7.65 4.44 3.76
CA VAL A 41 8.87 5.25 3.61
C VAL A 41 8.79 6.60 4.32
N TYR A 42 7.58 7.15 4.50
CA TYR A 42 7.38 8.44 5.17
C TYR A 42 7.46 8.38 6.68
N GLY A 43 7.27 7.18 7.27
CA GLY A 43 7.21 6.99 8.72
C GLY A 43 5.99 7.68 9.37
N ASN A 44 6.17 8.12 10.61
CA ASN A 44 5.12 8.83 11.35
C ASN A 44 5.20 10.34 11.07
N ASN A 45 4.52 10.78 10.04
CA ASN A 45 4.41 12.19 9.67
C ASN A 45 2.93 12.59 9.67
N GLU A 46 2.55 13.47 10.59
CA GLU A 46 1.16 13.90 10.80
C GLU A 46 0.72 15.03 9.84
N ASN A 47 1.63 15.58 9.04
CA ASN A 47 1.33 16.65 8.07
C ASN A 47 0.70 16.08 6.79
N VAL A 48 -0.43 15.41 6.93
CA VAL A 48 -1.18 14.83 5.81
C VAL A 48 -1.97 15.91 5.03
N PRO A 49 -2.12 15.77 3.70
CA PRO A 49 -1.63 14.68 2.85
C PRO A 49 -0.11 14.73 2.61
N LEU A 50 0.55 13.58 2.63
CA LEU A 50 2.00 13.47 2.45
C LEU A 50 2.37 13.63 0.97
N HIS A 51 3.29 14.55 0.68
CA HIS A 51 3.80 14.80 -0.68
C HIS A 51 5.11 14.05 -0.93
N GLU A 52 5.41 13.75 -2.19
CA GLU A 52 6.59 12.97 -2.59
C GLU A 52 7.92 13.65 -2.24
N ASP A 53 7.94 14.98 -2.08
CA ASP A 53 9.13 15.76 -1.76
C ASP A 53 9.48 15.80 -0.25
N LEU A 54 8.65 15.21 0.58
CA LEU A 54 8.91 15.14 2.02
C LEU A 54 10.10 14.24 2.32
N ALA A 55 10.81 14.58 3.41
CA ALA A 55 11.88 13.72 3.94
C ALA A 55 11.32 12.34 4.31
N LEU A 56 12.04 11.31 3.93
CA LEU A 56 11.69 9.93 4.24
C LEU A 56 12.29 9.54 5.59
N MET A 57 11.46 9.08 6.51
CA MET A 57 11.84 8.68 7.87
C MET A 57 11.17 7.36 8.28
N PRO A 58 11.45 6.25 7.57
CA PRO A 58 10.78 4.98 7.81
C PRO A 58 10.99 4.48 9.24
N MET A 59 9.94 3.87 9.81
CA MET A 59 9.94 3.34 11.18
C MET A 59 9.89 1.80 11.24
N SER A 60 10.09 1.13 10.11
CA SER A 60 10.15 -0.34 10.00
C SER A 60 11.26 -0.76 9.06
N PHE A 61 11.79 -1.97 9.23
CA PHE A 61 12.78 -2.52 8.29
C PHE A 61 12.24 -2.59 6.86
N TYR A 62 10.98 -2.98 6.68
CA TYR A 62 10.30 -2.90 5.39
C TYR A 62 10.31 -1.49 4.78
N GLY A 63 10.00 -0.46 5.57
CA GLY A 63 10.07 0.93 5.10
C GLY A 63 11.51 1.34 4.72
N ILE A 64 12.52 0.89 5.48
CA ILE A 64 13.94 1.13 5.19
C ILE A 64 14.34 0.45 3.89
N THR A 65 13.99 -0.82 3.68
CA THR A 65 14.32 -1.54 2.45
C THR A 65 13.64 -0.92 1.23
N LYS A 66 12.39 -0.46 1.34
CA LYS A 66 11.70 0.27 0.26
C LYS A 66 12.36 1.62 -0.05
N MET A 67 12.68 2.42 0.96
CA MET A 67 13.40 3.69 0.79
C MET A 67 14.77 3.47 0.14
N THR A 68 15.55 2.50 0.61
CA THR A 68 16.85 2.15 0.04
C THR A 68 16.72 1.70 -1.41
N SER A 69 15.69 0.92 -1.71
CA SER A 69 15.37 0.48 -3.08
C SER A 69 15.13 1.67 -4.02
N GLU A 70 14.42 2.72 -3.58
CA GLU A 70 14.21 3.94 -4.36
C GLU A 70 15.54 4.62 -4.71
N HIS A 71 16.50 4.66 -3.78
CA HIS A 71 17.84 5.20 -4.05
C HIS A 71 18.62 4.38 -5.07
N TYR A 72 18.58 3.04 -5.00
CA TYR A 72 19.18 2.17 -6.02
C TYR A 72 18.58 2.44 -7.40
N LEU A 73 17.26 2.48 -7.50
CA LEU A 73 16.54 2.76 -8.74
C LEU A 73 16.94 4.10 -9.36
N ARG A 74 17.07 5.15 -8.54
CA ARG A 74 17.53 6.47 -9.00
C ARG A 74 18.94 6.39 -9.57
N VAL A 75 19.88 5.73 -8.88
CA VAL A 75 21.26 5.57 -9.36
C VAL A 75 21.32 4.77 -10.67
N TYR A 76 20.51 3.68 -10.79
CA TYR A 76 20.42 2.92 -12.05
C TYR A 76 19.84 3.75 -13.20
N HIS A 77 18.90 4.62 -12.91
CA HIS A 77 18.44 5.61 -13.91
C HIS A 77 19.56 6.55 -14.34
N GLU A 78 20.24 7.18 -13.39
CA GLU A 78 21.30 8.15 -13.66
C GLU A 78 22.49 7.54 -14.43
N LEU A 79 22.91 6.31 -14.07
CA LEU A 79 24.07 5.67 -14.67
C LEU A 79 23.77 4.94 -16.00
N TYR A 80 22.58 4.36 -16.14
CA TYR A 80 22.28 3.44 -17.24
C TYR A 80 21.09 3.89 -18.10
N GLY A 81 20.44 5.00 -17.77
CA GLY A 81 19.33 5.55 -18.55
C GLY A 81 18.05 4.69 -18.51
N ILE A 82 17.91 3.82 -17.51
CA ILE A 82 16.68 3.01 -17.35
C ILE A 82 15.58 3.94 -16.81
N ASN A 83 14.48 4.10 -17.56
CA ASN A 83 13.32 4.82 -17.05
C ASN A 83 12.76 4.10 -15.83
N THR A 84 12.45 4.86 -14.79
CA THR A 84 12.03 4.28 -13.53
C THR A 84 10.84 5.03 -12.95
N VAL A 85 9.76 4.32 -12.67
CA VAL A 85 8.62 4.88 -11.95
C VAL A 85 8.48 4.17 -10.61
N VAL A 86 8.68 4.92 -9.55
CA VAL A 86 8.49 4.48 -8.16
C VAL A 86 7.08 4.85 -7.72
N PHE A 87 6.27 3.84 -7.43
CA PHE A 87 4.92 4.04 -6.91
C PHE A 87 4.91 3.85 -5.39
N ARG A 88 4.72 4.92 -4.63
CA ARG A 88 4.47 4.83 -3.19
C ARG A 88 2.98 4.58 -2.95
N PHE A 89 2.63 3.33 -2.71
CA PHE A 89 1.24 2.95 -2.50
C PHE A 89 0.76 3.33 -1.11
N ALA A 90 -0.46 3.88 -1.04
CA ALA A 90 -1.25 3.95 0.18
C ALA A 90 -1.73 2.53 0.58
N ASN A 91 -2.77 2.39 1.39
CA ASN A 91 -3.27 1.09 1.82
C ASN A 91 -4.07 0.41 0.69
N VAL A 92 -3.38 -0.41 -0.10
CA VAL A 92 -4.01 -1.15 -1.21
C VAL A 92 -4.92 -2.24 -0.68
N TYR A 93 -6.13 -2.32 -1.23
CA TYR A 93 -7.08 -3.40 -0.95
C TYR A 93 -7.79 -3.85 -2.22
N GLY A 94 -8.37 -5.05 -2.21
CA GLY A 94 -9.12 -5.59 -3.35
C GLY A 94 -9.23 -7.11 -3.31
N GLU A 95 -9.89 -7.66 -4.34
CA GLU A 95 -10.05 -9.08 -4.52
C GLU A 95 -8.69 -9.78 -4.64
N ARG A 96 -8.62 -11.01 -4.22
CA ARG A 96 -7.43 -11.86 -4.25
C ARG A 96 -6.28 -11.37 -3.38
N GLN A 97 -6.51 -10.39 -2.49
CA GLN A 97 -5.50 -10.03 -1.50
C GLN A 97 -5.15 -11.27 -0.67
N GLY A 98 -3.84 -11.53 -0.53
CA GLY A 98 -3.32 -12.75 0.10
C GLY A 98 -3.76 -12.93 1.55
N GLU A 99 -3.84 -14.17 1.99
CA GLU A 99 -4.21 -14.55 3.36
C GLU A 99 -3.00 -14.60 4.31
N GLY A 100 -1.79 -14.36 3.80
CA GLY A 100 -0.54 -14.35 4.57
C GLY A 100 -0.50 -13.22 5.60
N GLY A 101 0.33 -13.39 6.66
CA GLY A 101 0.39 -12.54 7.85
C GLY A 101 0.63 -11.04 7.66
N GLU A 102 0.78 -10.56 6.42
CA GLU A 102 0.94 -9.15 6.04
C GLU A 102 -0.31 -8.55 5.36
N GLY A 103 -1.46 -9.21 5.46
CA GLY A 103 -2.72 -8.68 4.98
C GLY A 103 -3.06 -7.35 5.68
N GLY A 104 -3.39 -6.32 4.89
CA GLY A 104 -3.90 -5.06 5.44
C GLY A 104 -5.22 -5.26 6.19
N VAL A 105 -5.64 -4.26 6.97
CA VAL A 105 -6.85 -4.33 7.82
C VAL A 105 -8.10 -4.81 7.07
N VAL A 106 -8.25 -4.42 5.79
CA VAL A 106 -9.38 -4.85 4.95
C VAL A 106 -9.39 -6.37 4.76
N SER A 107 -8.24 -6.99 4.41
CA SER A 107 -8.17 -8.43 4.21
C SER A 107 -8.39 -9.20 5.52
N ILE A 108 -7.88 -8.68 6.64
CA ILE A 108 -8.10 -9.26 7.98
C ILE A 108 -9.59 -9.24 8.32
N PHE A 109 -10.26 -8.11 8.12
CA PHE A 109 -11.70 -7.98 8.39
C PHE A 109 -12.51 -8.89 7.46
N CYS A 110 -12.23 -8.92 6.16
CA CYS A 110 -12.88 -9.83 5.23
C CYS A 110 -12.78 -11.29 5.69
N LYS A 111 -11.58 -11.74 6.08
CA LYS A 111 -11.33 -13.11 6.55
C LYS A 111 -12.11 -13.45 7.82
N LEU A 112 -12.07 -12.56 8.82
CA LEU A 112 -12.76 -12.79 10.10
C LEU A 112 -14.27 -12.81 9.89
N LEU A 113 -14.83 -11.86 9.14
CA LEU A 113 -16.27 -11.79 8.89
C LEU A 113 -16.77 -12.95 8.02
N ALA A 114 -16.02 -13.36 7.01
CA ALA A 114 -16.36 -14.54 6.21
C ALA A 114 -16.39 -15.83 7.07
N ALA A 115 -15.54 -15.90 8.11
CA ALA A 115 -15.50 -17.00 9.07
C ALA A 115 -16.51 -16.84 10.23
N GLY A 116 -17.35 -15.81 10.25
CA GLY A 116 -18.29 -15.53 11.34
C GLY A 116 -17.60 -15.16 12.66
N LYS A 117 -16.40 -14.58 12.60
CA LYS A 117 -15.60 -14.21 13.78
C LYS A 117 -15.64 -12.70 13.99
N ALA A 118 -15.52 -12.27 15.25
CA ALA A 118 -15.39 -10.88 15.62
C ALA A 118 -14.12 -10.24 15.05
N VAL A 119 -14.21 -8.98 14.65
CA VAL A 119 -13.06 -8.16 14.28
C VAL A 119 -12.53 -7.42 15.50
N THR A 120 -11.20 -7.26 15.59
CA THR A 120 -10.56 -6.54 16.69
C THR A 120 -10.06 -5.19 16.20
N VAL A 121 -10.48 -4.12 16.86
CA VAL A 121 -10.00 -2.75 16.67
C VAL A 121 -9.01 -2.43 17.79
N TYR A 122 -7.81 -2.01 17.43
CA TYR A 122 -6.82 -1.58 18.41
C TYR A 122 -6.95 -0.06 18.63
N GLY A 123 -7.03 0.35 19.89
CA GLY A 123 -7.36 1.73 20.27
C GLY A 123 -8.85 2.03 20.11
N ASN A 124 -9.18 3.29 19.87
CA ASN A 124 -10.56 3.79 19.73
C ASN A 124 -11.11 3.74 18.29
N GLY A 125 -10.31 3.29 17.32
CA GLY A 125 -10.71 3.21 15.92
C GLY A 125 -10.67 4.54 15.14
N GLU A 126 -10.16 5.63 15.75
CA GLU A 126 -10.03 6.93 15.08
C GLU A 126 -8.74 7.07 14.26
N GLN A 127 -7.82 6.14 14.34
CA GLN A 127 -6.65 6.12 13.46
C GLN A 127 -7.08 6.01 12.00
N THR A 128 -6.46 6.84 11.13
CA THR A 128 -6.84 6.96 9.73
C THR A 128 -5.85 6.32 8.78
N ARG A 129 -6.35 5.82 7.65
CA ARG A 129 -5.57 5.34 6.51
C ARG A 129 -6.23 5.81 5.20
N ASP A 130 -5.43 5.91 4.17
CA ASP A 130 -5.89 6.13 2.81
C ASP A 130 -6.01 4.77 2.11
N PHE A 131 -7.22 4.37 1.77
CA PHE A 131 -7.50 3.08 1.14
C PHE A 131 -7.67 3.23 -0.37
N VAL A 132 -6.78 2.62 -1.14
CA VAL A 132 -6.81 2.64 -2.60
C VAL A 132 -7.13 1.26 -3.16
N TYR A 133 -8.08 1.19 -4.08
CA TYR A 133 -8.50 -0.08 -4.67
C TYR A 133 -7.47 -0.63 -5.66
N ALA A 134 -7.24 -1.94 -5.65
CA ALA A 134 -6.25 -2.62 -6.50
C ALA A 134 -6.46 -2.38 -8.00
N GLY A 135 -7.70 -2.19 -8.45
CA GLY A 135 -7.99 -1.84 -9.83
C GLY A 135 -7.48 -0.46 -10.23
N ASP A 136 -7.60 0.53 -9.33
CA ASP A 136 -7.06 1.88 -9.55
C ASP A 136 -5.51 1.86 -9.53
N VAL A 137 -4.91 1.05 -8.65
CA VAL A 137 -3.47 0.82 -8.64
C VAL A 137 -3.00 0.21 -9.96
N ALA A 138 -3.72 -0.78 -10.50
CA ALA A 138 -3.39 -1.38 -11.79
C ALA A 138 -3.48 -0.37 -12.95
N ALA A 139 -4.45 0.54 -12.91
CA ALA A 139 -4.55 1.64 -13.87
C ALA A 139 -3.34 2.59 -13.79
N ALA A 140 -2.91 2.95 -12.57
CA ALA A 140 -1.71 3.77 -12.36
C ALA A 140 -0.44 3.07 -12.88
N ILE A 141 -0.25 1.79 -12.58
CA ILE A 141 0.89 0.99 -13.06
C ILE A 141 0.90 0.96 -14.60
N LYS A 142 -0.26 0.71 -15.23
CA LYS A 142 -0.38 0.70 -16.69
C LYS A 142 -0.02 2.05 -17.30
N ALA A 143 -0.50 3.15 -16.74
CA ALA A 143 -0.17 4.50 -17.19
C ALA A 143 1.32 4.81 -17.03
N GLY A 144 1.96 4.33 -15.97
CA GLY A 144 3.38 4.49 -15.71
C GLY A 144 4.31 3.90 -16.76
N LEU A 145 3.84 2.96 -17.58
CA LEU A 145 4.63 2.40 -18.69
C LEU A 145 5.03 3.47 -19.74
N ALA A 146 4.27 4.55 -19.86
CA ALA A 146 4.55 5.65 -20.77
C ALA A 146 5.38 6.78 -20.14
N ALA A 147 5.60 6.76 -18.83
CA ALA A 147 6.37 7.80 -18.16
C ALA A 147 7.86 7.68 -18.45
N MET A 148 8.51 8.83 -18.57
CA MET A 148 9.93 8.92 -18.92
C MET A 148 10.75 9.46 -17.74
N GLY A 149 12.02 9.10 -17.72
CA GLY A 149 12.95 9.54 -16.68
C GLY A 149 12.78 8.80 -15.36
N TYR A 150 13.15 9.47 -14.28
CA TYR A 150 12.92 8.98 -12.92
C TYR A 150 11.72 9.71 -12.30
N GLN A 151 10.69 8.97 -11.94
CA GLN A 151 9.48 9.51 -11.35
C GLN A 151 9.19 8.85 -10.02
N THR A 152 8.82 9.64 -9.02
CA THR A 152 8.25 9.15 -7.75
C THR A 152 6.83 9.66 -7.64
N ILE A 153 5.87 8.75 -7.47
CA ILE A 153 4.44 9.04 -7.56
C ILE A 153 3.71 8.31 -6.43
N ASN A 154 3.00 9.06 -5.61
CA ASN A 154 2.06 8.49 -4.66
C ASN A 154 0.81 7.96 -5.38
N VAL A 155 0.38 6.75 -5.01
CA VAL A 155 -0.87 6.17 -5.51
C VAL A 155 -1.84 6.03 -4.36
N SER A 156 -2.82 6.92 -4.31
CA SER A 156 -3.69 7.16 -3.16
C SER A 156 -5.00 7.81 -3.61
N THR A 157 -5.99 7.80 -2.73
CA THR A 157 -7.24 8.54 -2.94
C THR A 157 -7.17 9.97 -2.40
N GLU A 158 -6.15 10.30 -1.59
CA GLU A 158 -6.02 11.54 -0.81
C GLU A 158 -7.12 11.70 0.25
N HIS A 159 -7.76 10.60 0.62
CA HIS A 159 -8.86 10.58 1.57
C HIS A 159 -8.50 9.79 2.83
N GLU A 160 -8.60 10.46 3.99
CA GLU A 160 -8.44 9.81 5.27
C GLU A 160 -9.71 9.05 5.65
N THR A 161 -9.59 7.76 5.93
CA THR A 161 -10.69 6.93 6.40
C THR A 161 -10.30 6.34 7.76
N SER A 162 -11.08 6.59 8.80
CA SER A 162 -10.85 5.96 10.11
C SER A 162 -11.23 4.47 10.09
N VAL A 163 -10.68 3.70 11.04
CA VAL A 163 -11.09 2.29 11.21
C VAL A 163 -12.58 2.19 11.52
N ASN A 164 -13.15 3.15 12.24
CA ASN A 164 -14.59 3.20 12.52
C ASN A 164 -15.40 3.44 11.24
N GLN A 165 -14.96 4.31 10.35
CA GLN A 165 -15.60 4.51 9.04
C GLN A 165 -15.48 3.27 8.16
N LEU A 166 -14.32 2.58 8.19
CA LEU A 166 -14.14 1.32 7.49
C LEU A 166 -15.10 0.24 8.02
N LEU A 167 -15.29 0.15 9.35
CA LEU A 167 -16.29 -0.76 9.94
C LEU A 167 -17.70 -0.42 9.47
N GLY A 168 -18.05 0.86 9.33
CA GLY A 168 -19.32 1.29 8.75
C GLY A 168 -19.55 0.73 7.35
N ALA A 169 -18.52 0.78 6.48
CA ALA A 169 -18.60 0.17 5.15
C ALA A 169 -18.79 -1.35 5.19
N PHE A 170 -18.15 -2.04 6.16
CA PHE A 170 -18.35 -3.48 6.38
C PHE A 170 -19.72 -3.83 6.94
N ALA A 171 -20.28 -3.01 7.84
CA ALA A 171 -21.61 -3.24 8.42
C ALA A 171 -22.69 -3.34 7.35
N GLU A 172 -22.61 -2.53 6.30
CA GLU A 172 -23.55 -2.55 5.20
C GLU A 172 -23.44 -3.82 4.31
N VAL A 173 -22.26 -4.44 4.25
CA VAL A 173 -21.99 -5.60 3.39
C VAL A 173 -22.09 -6.92 4.14
N ALA A 174 -21.64 -6.96 5.38
CA ALA A 174 -21.63 -8.15 6.22
C ALA A 174 -22.91 -8.33 7.05
N ALA A 175 -23.77 -7.29 7.08
CA ALA A 175 -25.04 -7.26 7.82
C ALA A 175 -24.85 -7.73 9.29
N ASP A 176 -25.68 -8.67 9.76
CA ASP A 176 -25.70 -9.15 11.15
C ASP A 176 -24.43 -9.91 11.61
N LYS A 177 -23.41 -10.03 10.75
CA LYS A 177 -22.16 -10.76 11.07
C LYS A 177 -21.07 -9.88 11.67
N LEU A 178 -21.25 -8.57 11.74
CA LEU A 178 -20.24 -7.66 12.27
C LEU A 178 -20.28 -7.59 13.80
N GLU A 179 -19.47 -8.40 14.45
CA GLU A 179 -19.13 -8.27 15.87
C GLU A 179 -17.78 -7.55 15.99
N VAL A 180 -17.71 -6.48 16.79
CA VAL A 180 -16.51 -5.66 16.99
C VAL A 180 -16.04 -5.77 18.43
N ARG A 181 -14.74 -5.99 18.63
CA ARG A 181 -14.05 -5.93 19.94
C ARG A 181 -12.98 -4.88 19.91
N TYR A 182 -12.87 -4.11 20.97
CA TYR A 182 -11.82 -3.09 21.12
C TYR A 182 -10.73 -3.65 22.03
N ALA A 183 -9.46 -3.37 21.68
CA ALA A 183 -8.28 -3.77 22.44
C ALA A 183 -7.35 -2.56 22.62
N GLU A 184 -6.34 -2.70 23.47
CA GLU A 184 -5.35 -1.65 23.70
C GLU A 184 -4.62 -1.25 22.40
N THR A 185 -4.22 0.02 22.31
CA THR A 185 -3.47 0.56 21.17
C THR A 185 -2.14 -0.16 20.99
N ARG A 186 -1.79 -0.48 19.75
CA ARG A 186 -0.49 -1.08 19.44
C ARG A 186 0.62 -0.05 19.53
N GLN A 187 1.72 -0.41 20.14
CA GLN A 187 2.90 0.45 20.20
C GLN A 187 3.45 0.66 18.77
N GLY A 188 3.73 1.94 18.43
CA GLY A 188 4.29 2.31 17.13
C GLY A 188 3.27 2.37 15.99
N ASP A 189 1.97 2.26 16.27
CA ASP A 189 0.94 2.41 15.23
C ASP A 189 0.86 3.89 14.80
N ILE A 190 0.88 4.12 13.49
CA ILE A 190 0.76 5.47 12.89
C ILE A 190 -0.70 5.92 13.07
N PHE A 191 -0.91 7.11 13.63
CA PHE A 191 -2.25 7.61 13.88
C PHE A 191 -2.92 8.12 12.60
N ARG A 192 -2.22 8.94 11.79
CA ARG A 192 -2.75 9.48 10.52
C ARG A 192 -1.88 9.10 9.34
N SER A 193 -2.50 8.67 8.24
CA SER A 193 -1.79 8.41 6.98
C SER A 193 -2.71 8.64 5.79
N ALA A 194 -2.38 9.67 5.01
CA ALA A 194 -2.96 9.92 3.68
C ALA A 194 -1.88 10.52 2.78
N LEU A 195 -1.87 10.14 1.52
CA LEU A 195 -0.88 10.62 0.56
C LEU A 195 -1.52 11.59 -0.43
N SER A 196 -0.78 12.64 -0.83
CA SER A 196 -1.22 13.49 -1.94
C SER A 196 -1.16 12.70 -3.26
N ASN A 197 -2.20 12.82 -4.07
CA ASN A 197 -2.27 12.21 -5.40
C ASN A 197 -2.10 13.24 -6.54
N ALA A 198 -1.52 14.40 -6.23
CA ALA A 198 -1.33 15.47 -7.21
C ALA A 198 -0.45 15.00 -8.39
N ARG A 199 0.70 14.37 -8.13
CA ARG A 199 1.58 13.85 -9.18
C ARG A 199 0.96 12.71 -9.98
N LEU A 200 0.13 11.88 -9.36
CA LEU A 200 -0.61 10.82 -10.06
C LEU A 200 -1.51 11.41 -11.16
N LYS A 201 -2.21 12.49 -10.83
CA LYS A 201 -3.07 13.22 -11.78
C LYS A 201 -2.27 13.98 -12.84
N GLU A 202 -1.24 14.69 -12.41
CA GLU A 202 -0.44 15.57 -13.29
C GLU A 202 0.41 14.76 -14.29
N ILE A 203 1.13 13.73 -13.81
CA ILE A 203 2.10 12.99 -14.62
C ILE A 203 1.43 11.88 -15.42
N LEU A 204 0.48 11.16 -14.81
CA LEU A 204 -0.12 9.98 -15.40
C LEU A 204 -1.55 10.16 -15.88
N ALA A 205 -2.18 11.31 -15.61
CA ALA A 205 -3.59 11.58 -15.89
C ALA A 205 -4.53 10.51 -15.28
N VAL A 206 -4.16 9.94 -14.14
CA VAL A 206 -4.92 8.92 -13.43
C VAL A 206 -5.55 9.52 -12.18
N THR A 207 -6.83 9.25 -11.98
CA THR A 207 -7.56 9.57 -10.75
C THR A 207 -8.24 8.30 -10.26
N PRO A 208 -8.00 7.85 -9.02
CA PRO A 208 -8.71 6.71 -8.43
C PRO A 208 -10.22 6.94 -8.46
N GLN A 209 -10.98 5.94 -8.89
CA GLN A 209 -12.43 6.05 -9.13
C GLN A 209 -13.26 5.21 -8.16
N MET A 210 -12.68 4.15 -7.60
CA MET A 210 -13.41 3.21 -6.77
C MET A 210 -13.82 3.84 -5.44
N GLN A 211 -15.12 3.86 -5.19
CA GLN A 211 -15.64 4.26 -3.89
C GLN A 211 -15.38 3.17 -2.85
N LEU A 212 -14.98 3.56 -1.61
CA LEU A 212 -14.61 2.62 -0.56
C LEU A 212 -15.66 1.54 -0.33
N LYS A 213 -16.92 1.92 -0.19
CA LYS A 213 -18.05 1.01 0.03
C LYS A 213 -18.16 -0.05 -1.08
N GLU A 214 -18.11 0.37 -2.33
CA GLU A 214 -18.18 -0.54 -3.49
C GLU A 214 -16.99 -1.48 -3.54
N GLY A 215 -15.77 -0.96 -3.30
CA GLY A 215 -14.55 -1.75 -3.26
C GLY A 215 -14.56 -2.78 -2.11
N ILE A 216 -15.04 -2.40 -0.92
CA ILE A 216 -15.22 -3.33 0.21
C ILE A 216 -16.21 -4.43 -0.14
N GLN A 217 -17.33 -4.07 -0.76
CA GLN A 217 -18.34 -5.06 -1.20
C GLN A 217 -17.74 -6.10 -2.15
N LYS A 218 -17.01 -5.66 -3.18
CA LYS A 218 -16.34 -6.55 -4.14
C LYS A 218 -15.32 -7.47 -3.44
N THR A 219 -14.49 -6.87 -2.59
CA THR A 219 -13.44 -7.59 -1.85
C THR A 219 -14.04 -8.65 -0.92
N TYR A 220 -15.04 -8.29 -0.13
CA TYR A 220 -15.70 -9.21 0.79
C TYR A 220 -16.42 -10.36 0.06
N HIS A 221 -17.14 -10.07 -1.02
CA HIS A 221 -17.79 -11.11 -1.82
C HIS A 221 -16.80 -12.10 -2.43
N ASP A 222 -15.62 -11.63 -2.86
CA ASP A 222 -14.55 -12.51 -3.34
C ASP A 222 -14.03 -13.44 -2.22
N TYR A 223 -13.84 -12.92 -1.01
CA TYR A 223 -13.46 -13.74 0.16
C TYR A 223 -14.51 -14.82 0.46
N VAL A 224 -15.79 -14.45 0.51
CA VAL A 224 -16.88 -15.42 0.75
C VAL A 224 -16.94 -16.49 -0.33
N LYS A 225 -16.72 -16.14 -1.60
CA LYS A 225 -16.70 -17.11 -2.71
C LYS A 225 -15.52 -18.08 -2.64
N ARG A 226 -14.35 -17.60 -2.24
CA ARG A 226 -13.13 -18.44 -2.15
C ARG A 226 -13.13 -19.35 -0.93
N GLY A 227 -13.79 -18.96 0.16
CA GLY A 227 -13.91 -19.77 1.38
C GLY A 227 -14.98 -20.86 1.32
N LYS A 228 -15.69 -20.99 0.20
CA LYS A 228 -16.62 -22.09 -0.11
C LYS A 228 -15.96 -23.11 -1.03
#